data_d08800c1335b513d4f46461ebe4531e3
#
_entry.id   d08800c1335b513d4f46461ebe4531e3
#
_cell.length_a   1.000
_cell.length_b   1.000
_cell.length_c   1.000
_cell.angle_alpha   90.00
_cell.angle_beta   90.00
_cell.angle_gamma   90.00
#
_symmetry.space_group_name_H-M   'P 1'
#
loop_
_entity.id
_entity.type
_entity.pdbx_description
1 polymer ?
#
loop_
_entity_poly.entity_id
_entity_poly.type
_entity_poly.pdbx_seq_one_letter_code
_entity_poly.pdbx_strand_id
1 'polypeptide(L)'
;MARLKKDPKLTIAQTISNRIIYLHLDHFRDDSPFVKAKDGGPIKNPLRDRRVRTAISKMIDRDAIVSRVMEGQAVKAGQLLPEGFFGVSKKLQPVAYDPAGAKKLLAEAGVPNGFRMTIHSPNDRYPNDAKIAEAVGQMLTRNGIETQVVTMTSGVFFREASTGSPDKGPKFSFILVGWGSGTGEASSPLKSLLATYDRDKGMGPSNRGRYSNPEVDKLINEALATVDDAKRQDLLARATEVAIEDVGIIPLHYQVNTWAMRKGFAYKPRSDERTLAGEVTKAN
;
A
#
# COMPACT_ATOMS: atom_id res chain seq x y z
N MET A 1 20.52 -0.28 -9.62
CA MET A 1 20.19 -0.74 -11.03
C MET A 1 21.14 -0.16 -12.08
N ALA A 2 21.47 1.11 -12.08
CA ALA A 2 22.29 1.76 -13.12
C ALA A 2 23.62 1.02 -13.40
N ARG A 3 24.32 0.55 -12.35
CA ARG A 3 25.56 -0.21 -12.49
C ARG A 3 25.38 -1.54 -13.23
N LEU A 4 24.33 -2.31 -12.88
CA LEU A 4 24.06 -3.61 -13.51
C LEU A 4 23.68 -3.46 -15.00
N LYS A 5 22.91 -2.42 -15.35
CA LYS A 5 22.54 -2.13 -16.75
C LYS A 5 23.74 -1.73 -17.64
N LYS A 6 24.81 -1.21 -17.03
CA LYS A 6 26.04 -0.82 -17.74
C LYS A 6 27.05 -1.94 -17.87
N ASP A 7 26.86 -3.07 -17.17
CA ASP A 7 27.80 -4.19 -17.25
C ASP A 7 27.56 -4.97 -18.55
N PRO A 8 28.54 -4.99 -19.48
CA PRO A 8 28.40 -5.66 -20.77
C PRO A 8 28.31 -7.19 -20.66
N LYS A 9 28.60 -7.76 -19.49
CA LYS A 9 28.54 -9.22 -19.23
C LYS A 9 27.17 -9.68 -18.74
N LEU A 10 26.25 -8.73 -18.45
CA LEU A 10 24.97 -9.03 -17.88
C LEU A 10 23.80 -8.78 -18.85
N THR A 11 22.75 -9.58 -18.66
CA THR A 11 21.41 -9.36 -19.19
C THR A 11 20.46 -9.10 -18.04
N ILE A 12 19.57 -8.12 -18.18
CA ILE A 12 18.59 -7.75 -17.18
C ILE A 12 17.20 -8.10 -17.69
N ALA A 13 16.46 -8.88 -16.90
CA ALA A 13 15.05 -9.18 -17.13
C ALA A 13 14.21 -8.55 -16.01
N GLN A 14 13.09 -7.91 -16.36
CA GLN A 14 12.23 -7.18 -15.42
C GLN A 14 10.76 -7.44 -15.70
N THR A 15 9.94 -7.43 -14.65
CA THR A 15 8.48 -7.42 -14.76
C THR A 15 7.87 -6.70 -13.56
N ILE A 16 6.64 -6.23 -13.71
CA ILE A 16 5.88 -5.67 -12.60
C ILE A 16 5.50 -6.80 -11.65
N SER A 17 5.77 -6.60 -10.35
CA SER A 17 5.39 -7.53 -9.29
C SER A 17 3.88 -7.46 -9.00
N ASN A 18 3.33 -8.55 -8.50
CA ASN A 18 2.02 -8.57 -7.85
C ASN A 18 2.03 -7.91 -6.46
N ARG A 19 3.17 -7.32 -6.06
CA ARG A 19 3.32 -6.62 -4.77
C ARG A 19 3.02 -5.14 -4.90
N ILE A 20 2.05 -4.70 -4.13
CA ILE A 20 1.77 -3.29 -3.88
C ILE A 20 2.48 -2.83 -2.61
N ILE A 21 3.02 -1.61 -2.63
CA ILE A 21 3.42 -0.83 -1.46
C ILE A 21 2.34 0.23 -1.24
N TYR A 22 1.86 0.32 0.00
CA TYR A 22 0.71 1.15 0.36
C TYR A 22 0.85 1.71 1.78
N LEU A 23 0.02 2.69 2.08
CA LEU A 23 -0.14 3.23 3.43
C LEU A 23 -1.46 2.74 4.03
N HIS A 24 -1.42 2.38 5.29
CA HIS A 24 -2.58 1.98 6.07
C HIS A 24 -2.75 2.91 7.26
N LEU A 25 -3.97 3.35 7.51
CA LEU A 25 -4.32 4.37 8.50
C LEU A 25 -5.24 3.76 9.56
N ASP A 26 -5.26 4.38 10.72
CA ASP A 26 -6.15 4.02 11.83
C ASP A 26 -7.58 4.50 11.57
N HIS A 27 -8.48 3.58 11.23
CA HIS A 27 -9.88 3.87 10.92
C HIS A 27 -10.83 3.72 12.13
N PHE A 28 -10.35 3.20 13.26
CA PHE A 28 -11.27 2.70 14.30
C PHE A 28 -11.18 3.42 15.64
N ARG A 29 -9.99 3.83 16.09
CA ARG A 29 -9.82 4.47 17.41
C ARG A 29 -10.31 5.91 17.40
N ASP A 30 -10.99 6.33 18.46
CA ASP A 30 -11.34 7.73 18.66
C ASP A 30 -10.10 8.56 19.04
N ASP A 31 -9.23 7.99 19.87
CA ASP A 31 -7.94 8.56 20.27
C ASP A 31 -6.81 7.69 19.69
N SER A 32 -6.20 8.17 18.61
CA SER A 32 -5.14 7.44 17.94
C SER A 32 -3.77 7.77 18.57
N PRO A 33 -3.00 6.76 19.03
CA PRO A 33 -1.86 7.00 19.95
C PRO A 33 -0.72 7.81 19.34
N PHE A 34 -0.60 7.85 18.02
CA PHE A 34 0.46 8.57 17.30
C PHE A 34 -0.08 9.75 16.47
N VAL A 35 -1.23 10.30 16.88
CA VAL A 35 -1.85 11.47 16.27
C VAL A 35 -2.12 12.50 17.35
N LYS A 36 -1.74 13.75 17.11
CA LYS A 36 -1.88 14.88 18.05
C LYS A 36 -2.28 16.14 17.32
N ALA A 37 -2.90 17.06 18.03
CA ALA A 37 -3.08 18.41 17.54
C ALA A 37 -1.72 19.08 17.22
N LYS A 38 -1.74 20.16 16.46
CA LYS A 38 -0.51 20.82 16.01
C LYS A 38 0.34 21.39 17.16
N ASP A 39 -0.31 21.78 18.25
CA ASP A 39 0.34 22.22 19.50
C ASP A 39 0.86 21.06 20.37
N GLY A 40 0.58 19.80 19.97
CA GLY A 40 0.97 18.59 20.70
C GLY A 40 -0.09 18.07 21.68
N GLY A 41 -1.21 18.79 21.83
CA GLY A 41 -2.36 18.37 22.64
C GLY A 41 -3.13 17.18 22.04
N PRO A 42 -4.14 16.68 22.76
CA PRO A 42 -5.01 15.63 22.27
C PRO A 42 -5.88 16.13 21.11
N ILE A 43 -6.18 15.25 20.17
CA ILE A 43 -7.11 15.50 19.08
C ILE A 43 -7.93 14.22 18.80
N LYS A 44 -9.21 14.38 18.53
CA LYS A 44 -10.01 13.28 18.00
C LYS A 44 -9.39 12.80 16.69
N ASN A 45 -9.27 11.49 16.52
CA ASN A 45 -8.58 10.89 15.39
C ASN A 45 -9.11 11.38 14.02
N PRO A 46 -8.39 12.26 13.31
CA PRO A 46 -8.83 12.80 12.04
C PRO A 46 -8.74 11.77 10.90
N LEU A 47 -7.99 10.67 11.07
CA LEU A 47 -7.82 9.62 10.06
C LEU A 47 -9.12 8.83 9.82
N ARG A 48 -10.10 8.92 10.71
CA ARG A 48 -11.44 8.36 10.52
C ARG A 48 -12.26 9.11 9.47
N ASP A 49 -11.95 10.37 9.22
CA ASP A 49 -12.62 11.17 8.19
C ASP A 49 -12.05 10.85 6.81
N ARG A 50 -12.89 10.37 5.89
CA ARG A 50 -12.52 10.08 4.50
C ARG A 50 -11.87 11.28 3.81
N ARG A 51 -12.32 12.51 4.08
CA ARG A 51 -11.75 13.75 3.50
C ARG A 51 -10.30 13.93 3.89
N VAL A 52 -9.95 13.62 5.15
CA VAL A 52 -8.55 13.65 5.63
C VAL A 52 -7.72 12.58 4.94
N ARG A 53 -8.22 11.35 4.83
CA ARG A 53 -7.50 10.28 4.14
C ARG A 53 -7.29 10.59 2.66
N THR A 54 -8.30 11.17 2.02
CA THR A 54 -8.20 11.65 0.63
C THR A 54 -7.16 12.77 0.50
N ALA A 55 -7.14 13.72 1.44
CA ALA A 55 -6.15 14.80 1.48
C ALA A 55 -4.73 14.22 1.60
N ILE A 56 -4.50 13.28 2.51
CA ILE A 56 -3.20 12.59 2.65
C ILE A 56 -2.79 11.94 1.31
N SER A 57 -3.71 11.24 0.65
CA SER A 57 -3.42 10.60 -0.65
C SER A 57 -3.05 11.61 -1.74
N LYS A 58 -3.73 12.77 -1.79
CA LYS A 58 -3.47 13.86 -2.75
C LYS A 58 -2.18 14.62 -2.49
N MET A 59 -1.67 14.62 -1.25
CA MET A 59 -0.38 15.24 -0.88
C MET A 59 0.84 14.42 -1.31
N ILE A 60 0.65 13.18 -1.75
CA ILE A 60 1.74 12.27 -2.09
C ILE A 60 2.02 12.30 -3.59
N ASP A 61 3.20 12.81 -3.97
CA ASP A 61 3.72 12.79 -5.33
C ASP A 61 4.29 11.42 -5.66
N ARG A 62 3.47 10.57 -6.27
CA ARG A 62 3.85 9.21 -6.68
C ARG A 62 4.87 9.21 -7.81
N ASP A 63 4.87 10.23 -8.68
CA ASP A 63 5.86 10.37 -9.74
C ASP A 63 7.25 10.65 -9.16
N ALA A 64 7.34 11.49 -8.14
CA ALA A 64 8.60 11.72 -7.42
C ALA A 64 9.08 10.46 -6.66
N ILE A 65 8.18 9.68 -6.05
CA ILE A 65 8.55 8.40 -5.42
C ILE A 65 9.12 7.45 -6.48
N VAL A 66 8.42 7.22 -7.59
CA VAL A 66 8.86 6.30 -8.64
C VAL A 66 10.17 6.74 -9.27
N SER A 67 10.29 8.01 -9.66
CA SER A 67 11.47 8.49 -10.39
C SER A 67 12.70 8.70 -9.51
N ARG A 68 12.54 9.28 -8.31
CA ARG A 68 13.67 9.70 -7.46
C ARG A 68 14.01 8.68 -6.39
N VAL A 69 13.00 8.16 -5.66
CA VAL A 69 13.23 7.21 -4.56
C VAL A 69 13.48 5.82 -5.09
N MET A 70 12.69 5.39 -6.09
CA MET A 70 12.76 4.05 -6.68
C MET A 70 13.62 3.98 -7.94
N GLU A 71 14.22 5.09 -8.39
CA GLU A 71 15.08 5.14 -9.59
C GLU A 71 14.43 4.50 -10.84
N GLY A 72 13.11 4.66 -11.00
CA GLY A 72 12.33 4.05 -12.07
C GLY A 72 12.07 2.55 -11.90
N GLN A 73 12.37 1.96 -10.73
CA GLN A 73 12.14 0.54 -10.43
C GLN A 73 10.80 0.31 -9.70
N ALA A 74 9.80 1.05 -10.08
CA ALA A 74 8.43 0.93 -9.57
C ALA A 74 7.44 1.47 -10.61
N VAL A 75 6.16 1.11 -10.46
CA VAL A 75 5.05 1.64 -11.27
C VAL A 75 4.00 2.19 -10.31
N LYS A 76 3.47 3.39 -10.57
CA LYS A 76 2.42 3.99 -9.72
C LYS A 76 1.22 3.05 -9.57
N ALA A 77 0.69 2.93 -8.36
CA ALA A 77 -0.48 2.10 -8.06
C ALA A 77 -1.72 2.95 -7.77
N GLY A 78 -2.84 2.56 -8.38
CA GLY A 78 -4.17 3.10 -8.09
C GLY A 78 -5.10 2.09 -7.40
N GLN A 79 -4.68 0.83 -7.30
CA GLN A 79 -5.47 -0.27 -6.74
C GLN A 79 -4.56 -1.38 -6.19
N LEU A 80 -5.15 -2.49 -5.73
CA LEU A 80 -4.46 -3.58 -5.03
C LEU A 80 -3.47 -4.38 -5.89
N LEU A 81 -3.76 -4.56 -7.18
CA LEU A 81 -2.95 -5.32 -8.13
C LEU A 81 -2.77 -4.55 -9.43
N PRO A 82 -1.68 -4.78 -10.17
CA PRO A 82 -1.51 -4.17 -11.49
C PRO A 82 -2.48 -4.73 -12.52
N GLU A 83 -2.59 -4.04 -13.64
CA GLU A 83 -3.40 -4.48 -14.78
C GLU A 83 -2.96 -5.89 -15.26
N GLY A 84 -3.92 -6.68 -15.75
CA GLY A 84 -3.72 -8.04 -16.21
C GLY A 84 -3.93 -9.12 -15.14
N PHE A 85 -4.09 -8.75 -13.87
CA PHE A 85 -4.47 -9.69 -12.83
C PHE A 85 -5.99 -9.84 -12.71
N PHE A 86 -6.45 -11.02 -12.24
CA PHE A 86 -7.86 -11.31 -12.10
C PHE A 86 -8.51 -10.45 -10.99
N GLY A 87 -9.68 -9.87 -11.29
CA GLY A 87 -10.45 -9.05 -10.34
C GLY A 87 -9.95 -7.61 -10.19
N VAL A 88 -9.08 -7.12 -11.09
CA VAL A 88 -8.69 -5.70 -11.10
C VAL A 88 -9.75 -4.85 -11.80
N SER A 89 -9.92 -3.62 -11.33
CA SER A 89 -10.78 -2.63 -11.96
C SER A 89 -10.07 -1.92 -13.11
N LYS A 90 -10.80 -1.67 -14.19
CA LYS A 90 -10.34 -0.84 -15.32
C LYS A 90 -10.56 0.67 -15.08
N LYS A 91 -11.30 1.03 -14.03
CA LYS A 91 -11.67 2.43 -13.73
C LYS A 91 -10.66 3.12 -12.80
N LEU A 92 -10.01 2.36 -11.90
CA LEU A 92 -9.14 2.92 -10.89
C LEU A 92 -7.78 3.33 -11.48
N GLN A 93 -7.41 4.57 -11.19
CA GLN A 93 -6.13 5.16 -11.58
C GLN A 93 -5.37 5.66 -10.34
N PRO A 94 -4.04 5.78 -10.39
CA PRO A 94 -3.29 6.41 -9.32
C PRO A 94 -3.80 7.83 -9.03
N VAL A 95 -4.01 8.13 -7.75
CA VAL A 95 -4.47 9.46 -7.33
C VAL A 95 -3.45 10.51 -7.76
N ALA A 96 -3.91 11.56 -8.45
CA ALA A 96 -3.08 12.67 -8.88
C ALA A 96 -2.56 13.49 -7.68
N TYR A 97 -1.32 13.99 -7.78
CA TYR A 97 -0.75 14.93 -6.82
C TYR A 97 -1.49 16.28 -6.92
N ASP A 98 -2.17 16.65 -5.84
CA ASP A 98 -3.01 17.86 -5.77
C ASP A 98 -2.98 18.46 -4.35
N PRO A 99 -1.88 19.13 -3.97
CA PRO A 99 -1.76 19.73 -2.63
C PRO A 99 -2.80 20.82 -2.34
N ALA A 100 -3.26 21.54 -3.37
CA ALA A 100 -4.27 22.60 -3.19
C ALA A 100 -5.63 21.99 -2.83
N GLY A 101 -6.08 20.98 -3.58
CA GLY A 101 -7.28 20.23 -3.26
C GLY A 101 -7.19 19.50 -1.93
N ALA A 102 -6.00 19.00 -1.55
CA ALA A 102 -5.78 18.38 -0.25
C ALA A 102 -5.99 19.39 0.92
N LYS A 103 -5.44 20.59 0.82
CA LYS A 103 -5.65 21.65 1.83
C LYS A 103 -7.12 22.04 1.99
N LYS A 104 -7.85 22.10 0.89
CA LYS A 104 -9.30 22.35 0.92
C LYS A 104 -10.04 21.25 1.69
N LEU A 105 -9.72 19.99 1.42
CA LEU A 105 -10.32 18.85 2.12
C LEU A 105 -9.99 18.84 3.62
N LEU A 106 -8.77 19.22 4.03
CA LEU A 106 -8.43 19.37 5.46
C LEU A 106 -9.26 20.47 6.12
N ALA A 107 -9.49 21.59 5.44
CA ALA A 107 -10.32 22.67 5.95
C ALA A 107 -11.78 22.23 6.11
N GLU A 108 -12.35 21.56 5.11
CA GLU A 108 -13.70 20.99 5.14
C GLU A 108 -13.87 19.92 6.23
N ALA A 109 -12.80 19.20 6.57
CA ALA A 109 -12.76 18.22 7.65
C ALA A 109 -12.57 18.85 9.04
N GLY A 110 -12.45 20.17 9.16
CA GLY A 110 -12.27 20.87 10.44
C GLY A 110 -10.84 20.88 10.98
N VAL A 111 -9.86 20.53 10.16
CA VAL A 111 -8.43 20.56 10.51
C VAL A 111 -7.59 21.42 9.52
N PRO A 112 -7.96 22.70 9.30
CA PRO A 112 -7.34 23.56 8.28
C PRO A 112 -5.84 23.77 8.49
N ASN A 113 -5.40 23.75 9.74
CA ASN A 113 -3.99 23.91 10.11
C ASN A 113 -3.21 22.60 10.13
N GLY A 114 -3.86 21.47 9.79
CA GLY A 114 -3.29 20.14 9.90
C GLY A 114 -3.14 19.66 11.35
N PHE A 115 -2.33 18.64 11.52
CA PHE A 115 -2.09 17.97 12.81
C PHE A 115 -0.70 17.31 12.79
N ARG A 116 -0.34 16.64 13.88
CA ARG A 116 0.89 15.83 13.98
C ARG A 116 0.57 14.36 13.92
N MET A 117 1.40 13.58 13.22
CA MET A 117 1.32 12.13 13.25
C MET A 117 2.69 11.48 13.06
N THR A 118 2.75 10.17 13.33
CA THR A 118 3.95 9.37 13.08
C THR A 118 3.66 8.29 12.04
N ILE A 119 4.47 8.24 10.99
CA ILE A 119 4.50 7.09 10.07
C ILE A 119 5.51 6.07 10.57
N HIS A 120 5.10 4.81 10.66
CA HIS A 120 5.97 3.68 11.01
C HIS A 120 6.22 2.81 9.78
N SER A 121 7.46 2.36 9.59
CA SER A 121 7.88 1.56 8.45
C SER A 121 8.90 0.50 8.83
N PRO A 122 8.94 -0.66 8.19
CA PRO A 122 10.15 -1.47 8.20
C PRO A 122 11.29 -0.73 7.48
N ASN A 123 12.53 -1.17 7.69
CA ASN A 123 13.72 -0.63 7.01
C ASN A 123 14.59 -1.72 6.34
N ASP A 124 14.10 -2.96 6.34
CA ASP A 124 14.82 -4.13 5.83
C ASP A 124 13.90 -5.13 5.09
N ARG A 125 12.68 -4.71 4.75
CA ARG A 125 11.65 -5.61 4.16
C ARG A 125 11.40 -5.37 2.67
N TYR A 126 11.35 -4.11 2.25
CA TYR A 126 11.04 -3.73 0.87
C TYR A 126 12.16 -2.86 0.31
N PRO A 127 12.40 -2.87 -1.03
CA PRO A 127 13.35 -1.95 -1.64
C PRO A 127 13.05 -0.50 -1.25
N ASN A 128 14.00 0.16 -0.63
CA ASN A 128 13.94 1.56 -0.22
C ASN A 128 12.79 1.94 0.75
N ASP A 129 12.25 1.00 1.53
CA ASP A 129 11.12 1.23 2.43
C ASP A 129 11.31 2.43 3.38
N ALA A 130 12.44 2.54 4.06
CA ALA A 130 12.76 3.69 4.90
C ALA A 130 12.76 5.01 4.11
N LYS A 131 13.39 5.04 2.92
CA LYS A 131 13.44 6.23 2.06
C LYS A 131 12.05 6.63 1.53
N ILE A 132 11.20 5.65 1.25
CA ILE A 132 9.81 5.92 0.83
C ILE A 132 9.05 6.55 2.01
N ALA A 133 9.18 6.01 3.23
CA ALA A 133 8.55 6.57 4.42
C ALA A 133 9.04 8.01 4.70
N GLU A 134 10.33 8.27 4.56
CA GLU A 134 10.92 9.61 4.69
C GLU A 134 10.38 10.58 3.64
N ALA A 135 10.29 10.16 2.37
CA ALA A 135 9.73 10.97 1.30
C ALA A 135 8.25 11.30 1.56
N VAL A 136 7.44 10.32 1.96
CA VAL A 136 6.04 10.53 2.34
C VAL A 136 5.95 11.49 3.52
N GLY A 137 6.72 11.29 4.58
CA GLY A 137 6.73 12.16 5.75
C GLY A 137 7.06 13.62 5.40
N GLN A 138 8.06 13.85 4.54
CA GLN A 138 8.41 15.18 4.04
C GLN A 138 7.30 15.81 3.20
N MET A 139 6.66 15.04 2.30
CA MET A 139 5.56 15.53 1.46
C MET A 139 4.37 15.98 2.32
N LEU A 140 4.00 15.19 3.33
CA LEU A 140 2.91 15.51 4.24
C LEU A 140 3.24 16.73 5.11
N THR A 141 4.46 16.82 5.64
CA THR A 141 4.91 17.95 6.47
C THR A 141 4.89 19.26 5.69
N ARG A 142 5.37 19.28 4.44
CA ARG A 142 5.32 20.46 3.55
C ARG A 142 3.88 20.93 3.27
N ASN A 143 2.92 20.03 3.39
CA ASN A 143 1.50 20.31 3.13
C ASN A 143 0.67 20.52 4.41
N GLY A 144 1.32 20.62 5.58
CA GLY A 144 0.69 21.01 6.83
C GLY A 144 0.42 19.88 7.82
N ILE A 145 0.61 18.62 7.45
CA ILE A 145 0.53 17.48 8.37
C ILE A 145 1.96 17.13 8.84
N GLU A 146 2.33 17.62 10.01
CA GLU A 146 3.66 17.39 10.60
C GLU A 146 3.86 15.89 10.87
N THR A 147 4.73 15.25 10.09
CA THR A 147 4.85 13.80 10.09
C THR A 147 6.24 13.35 10.54
N GLN A 148 6.32 12.74 11.72
CA GLN A 148 7.51 12.06 12.20
C GLN A 148 7.65 10.70 11.50
N VAL A 149 8.87 10.31 11.16
CA VAL A 149 9.17 9.02 10.56
C VAL A 149 9.91 8.14 11.57
N VAL A 150 9.39 6.95 11.82
CA VAL A 150 10.03 5.95 12.70
C VAL A 150 10.17 4.66 11.92
N THR A 151 11.41 4.21 11.75
CA THR A 151 11.71 2.94 11.07
C THR A 151 12.28 1.92 12.02
N MET A 152 12.05 0.65 11.73
CA MET A 152 12.52 -0.48 12.54
C MET A 152 12.70 -1.73 11.68
N THR A 153 13.35 -2.75 12.22
CA THR A 153 13.47 -4.04 11.53
C THR A 153 12.11 -4.69 11.33
N SER A 154 11.95 -5.44 10.26
CA SER A 154 10.66 -6.06 9.87
C SER A 154 10.08 -6.94 10.97
N GLY A 155 10.91 -7.71 11.69
CA GLY A 155 10.45 -8.54 12.80
C GLY A 155 9.79 -7.73 13.92
N VAL A 156 10.39 -6.60 14.31
CA VAL A 156 9.83 -5.66 15.30
C VAL A 156 8.58 -5.00 14.73
N PHE A 157 8.68 -4.48 13.50
CA PHE A 157 7.57 -3.78 12.85
C PHE A 157 6.30 -4.63 12.78
N PHE A 158 6.37 -5.85 12.27
CA PHE A 158 5.16 -6.68 12.09
C PHE A 158 4.57 -7.14 13.42
N ARG A 159 5.38 -7.40 14.44
CA ARG A 159 4.90 -7.70 15.79
C ARG A 159 4.12 -6.51 16.36
N GLU A 160 4.73 -5.32 16.38
CA GLU A 160 4.11 -4.11 16.92
C GLU A 160 2.86 -3.68 16.09
N ALA A 161 2.95 -3.73 14.75
CA ALA A 161 1.86 -3.36 13.87
C ALA A 161 0.65 -4.30 13.95
N SER A 162 0.82 -5.53 14.41
CA SER A 162 -0.26 -6.52 14.48
C SER A 162 -0.81 -6.72 15.88
N THR A 163 0.05 -6.73 16.92
CA THR A 163 -0.30 -7.12 18.28
C THR A 163 0.38 -6.28 19.37
N GLY A 164 0.99 -5.14 19.00
CA GLY A 164 1.84 -4.35 19.90
C GLY A 164 1.07 -3.38 20.82
N SER A 165 -0.25 -3.25 20.68
CA SER A 165 -1.06 -2.46 21.61
C SER A 165 -1.38 -3.24 22.90
N PRO A 166 -1.75 -2.57 24.00
CA PRO A 166 -2.07 -3.23 25.27
C PRO A 166 -3.17 -4.29 25.19
N ASP A 167 -4.14 -4.10 24.29
CA ASP A 167 -5.24 -5.03 24.00
C ASP A 167 -4.86 -6.12 22.98
N LYS A 168 -3.55 -6.27 22.65
CA LYS A 168 -3.01 -7.19 21.66
C LYS A 168 -3.54 -6.96 20.23
N GLY A 169 -3.94 -5.74 19.92
CA GLY A 169 -4.32 -5.26 18.59
C GLY A 169 -3.19 -4.48 17.89
N PRO A 170 -3.49 -3.85 16.76
CA PRO A 170 -2.56 -2.97 16.04
C PRO A 170 -2.13 -1.78 16.90
N LYS A 171 -0.82 -1.51 16.97
CA LYS A 171 -0.29 -0.40 17.77
C LYS A 171 -0.27 0.93 17.03
N PHE A 172 0.12 0.91 15.76
CA PHE A 172 0.43 2.10 15.00
C PHE A 172 -0.81 2.76 14.38
N SER A 173 -0.75 4.10 14.24
CA SER A 173 -1.81 4.89 13.63
C SER A 173 -1.66 5.04 12.11
N PHE A 174 -0.43 5.02 11.63
CA PHE A 174 -0.10 5.22 10.22
C PHE A 174 1.14 4.42 9.86
N ILE A 175 1.04 3.54 8.87
CA ILE A 175 2.12 2.63 8.49
C ILE A 175 2.34 2.58 6.99
N LEU A 176 3.60 2.35 6.60
CA LEU A 176 4.00 1.93 5.27
C LEU A 176 4.23 0.43 5.29
N VAL A 177 3.60 -0.29 4.37
CA VAL A 177 3.67 -1.74 4.30
C VAL A 177 3.41 -2.21 2.85
N GLY A 178 3.76 -3.44 2.53
CA GLY A 178 3.50 -4.05 1.24
C GLY A 178 2.71 -5.36 1.34
N TRP A 179 2.00 -5.70 0.27
CA TRP A 179 1.29 -6.96 0.11
C TRP A 179 1.54 -7.56 -1.25
N GLY A 180 1.99 -8.80 -1.31
CA GLY A 180 2.04 -9.61 -2.53
C GLY A 180 0.89 -10.60 -2.56
N SER A 181 0.13 -10.66 -3.64
CA SER A 181 -0.98 -11.60 -3.77
C SER A 181 -0.46 -13.04 -3.95
N GLY A 182 -0.74 -13.90 -2.99
CA GLY A 182 -0.34 -15.32 -3.06
C GLY A 182 -1.11 -16.13 -4.10
N THR A 183 -2.30 -15.68 -4.48
CA THR A 183 -3.18 -16.35 -5.45
C THR A 183 -3.10 -15.72 -6.85
N GLY A 184 -2.47 -14.55 -6.99
CA GLY A 184 -2.45 -13.82 -8.26
C GLY A 184 -3.79 -13.18 -8.63
N GLU A 185 -4.70 -13.00 -7.67
CA GLU A 185 -6.01 -12.38 -7.86
C GLU A 185 -6.35 -11.38 -6.73
N ALA A 186 -7.33 -10.52 -6.96
CA ALA A 186 -7.73 -9.47 -6.04
C ALA A 186 -8.40 -9.97 -4.76
N SER A 187 -8.90 -11.20 -4.70
CA SER A 187 -9.53 -11.76 -3.50
C SER A 187 -8.57 -11.83 -2.32
N SER A 188 -7.30 -12.17 -2.57
CA SER A 188 -6.28 -12.27 -1.52
C SER A 188 -6.05 -10.95 -0.78
N PRO A 189 -5.69 -9.83 -1.44
CA PRO A 189 -5.54 -8.55 -0.77
C PRO A 189 -6.86 -7.98 -0.23
N LEU A 190 -7.98 -8.13 -0.93
CA LEU A 190 -9.29 -7.69 -0.44
C LEU A 190 -9.65 -8.35 0.89
N LYS A 191 -9.63 -9.70 0.93
CA LYS A 191 -9.92 -10.47 2.14
C LYS A 191 -8.99 -10.12 3.29
N SER A 192 -7.69 -9.96 3.01
CA SER A 192 -6.67 -9.81 4.04
C SER A 192 -6.54 -8.39 4.58
N LEU A 193 -6.70 -7.37 3.73
CA LEU A 193 -6.38 -5.98 4.05
C LEU A 193 -7.60 -5.10 4.27
N LEU A 194 -8.72 -5.39 3.59
CA LEU A 194 -9.86 -4.50 3.47
C LEU A 194 -11.18 -5.08 3.99
N ALA A 195 -11.29 -6.40 4.11
CA ALA A 195 -12.43 -6.98 4.83
C ALA A 195 -12.40 -6.56 6.30
N THR A 196 -13.56 -6.32 6.87
CA THR A 196 -13.72 -6.09 8.31
C THR A 196 -13.07 -7.23 9.09
N TYR A 197 -12.28 -6.87 10.10
CA TYR A 197 -11.57 -7.87 10.90
C TYR A 197 -12.54 -8.76 11.65
N ASP A 198 -12.49 -10.05 11.36
CA ASP A 198 -13.23 -11.10 12.03
C ASP A 198 -12.31 -12.33 12.15
N ARG A 199 -11.84 -12.59 13.38
CA ARG A 199 -10.89 -13.68 13.65
C ARG A 199 -11.49 -15.04 13.34
N ASP A 200 -12.75 -15.24 13.69
CA ASP A 200 -13.40 -16.55 13.63
C ASP A 200 -13.69 -16.94 12.17
N LYS A 201 -13.95 -15.96 11.31
CA LYS A 201 -14.12 -16.13 9.86
C LYS A 201 -12.82 -16.03 9.08
N GLY A 202 -11.71 -15.70 9.73
CA GLY A 202 -10.42 -15.47 9.06
C GLY A 202 -10.44 -14.30 8.08
N MET A 203 -11.24 -13.26 8.38
CA MET A 203 -11.35 -12.05 7.58
C MET A 203 -10.49 -10.93 8.15
N GLY A 204 -9.87 -10.12 7.30
CA GLY A 204 -9.06 -8.97 7.69
C GLY A 204 -7.82 -9.27 8.54
N PRO A 205 -7.11 -10.42 8.42
CA PRO A 205 -5.99 -10.75 9.32
C PRO A 205 -4.84 -9.75 9.24
N SER A 206 -4.72 -9.03 8.14
CA SER A 206 -3.72 -7.96 7.92
C SER A 206 -4.34 -6.57 7.81
N ASN A 207 -5.61 -6.42 8.13
CA ASN A 207 -6.30 -5.13 8.22
C ASN A 207 -5.88 -4.40 9.52
N ARG A 208 -4.66 -3.89 9.54
CA ARG A 208 -4.06 -3.24 10.71
C ARG A 208 -4.66 -1.88 11.03
N GLY A 209 -5.27 -1.23 10.04
CA GLY A 209 -6.03 0.02 10.23
C GLY A 209 -7.46 -0.21 10.73
N ARG A 210 -7.93 -1.47 10.78
CA ARG A 210 -9.32 -1.81 11.13
C ARG A 210 -10.35 -1.08 10.28
N TYR A 211 -10.05 -0.91 9.00
CA TYR A 211 -11.03 -0.47 8.02
C TYR A 211 -12.26 -1.39 8.05
N SER A 212 -13.44 -0.83 7.93
CA SER A 212 -14.69 -1.58 7.89
C SER A 212 -15.71 -0.87 6.99
N ASN A 213 -16.23 -1.62 6.03
CA ASN A 213 -17.29 -1.13 5.14
C ASN A 213 -18.20 -2.32 4.77
N PRO A 214 -19.49 -2.31 5.18
CA PRO A 214 -20.41 -3.41 4.93
C PRO A 214 -20.62 -3.76 3.46
N GLU A 215 -20.53 -2.78 2.56
CA GLU A 215 -20.67 -3.02 1.11
C GLU A 215 -19.43 -3.78 0.58
N VAL A 216 -18.23 -3.41 1.03
CA VAL A 216 -16.99 -4.11 0.68
C VAL A 216 -17.04 -5.54 1.19
N ASP A 217 -17.45 -5.76 2.45
CA ASP A 217 -17.57 -7.09 3.03
C ASP A 217 -18.58 -7.97 2.27
N LYS A 218 -19.72 -7.39 1.89
CA LYS A 218 -20.74 -8.09 1.08
C LYS A 218 -20.15 -8.54 -0.25
N LEU A 219 -19.52 -7.63 -0.99
CA LEU A 219 -18.93 -7.93 -2.32
C LEU A 219 -17.81 -8.97 -2.22
N ILE A 220 -16.96 -8.90 -1.19
CA ILE A 220 -15.91 -9.90 -0.94
C ILE A 220 -16.54 -11.27 -0.69
N ASN A 221 -17.52 -11.38 0.20
CA ASN A 221 -18.17 -12.64 0.55
C ASN A 221 -18.88 -13.24 -0.67
N GLU A 222 -19.59 -12.44 -1.45
CA GLU A 222 -20.22 -12.90 -2.70
C GLU A 222 -19.18 -13.40 -3.71
N ALA A 223 -18.06 -12.68 -3.89
CA ALA A 223 -16.98 -13.10 -4.77
C ALA A 223 -16.36 -14.42 -4.35
N LEU A 224 -16.12 -14.61 -3.04
CA LEU A 224 -15.55 -15.84 -2.49
C LEU A 224 -16.48 -17.06 -2.66
N ALA A 225 -17.79 -16.84 -2.74
CA ALA A 225 -18.80 -17.89 -2.95
C ALA A 225 -19.16 -18.10 -4.44
N THR A 226 -18.65 -17.25 -5.36
CA THR A 226 -18.98 -17.31 -6.78
C THR A 226 -17.97 -18.15 -7.54
N VAL A 227 -18.45 -19.14 -8.30
CA VAL A 227 -17.65 -20.03 -9.16
C VAL A 227 -17.56 -19.48 -10.60
N ASP A 228 -18.56 -18.76 -11.07
CA ASP A 228 -18.54 -18.11 -12.40
C ASP A 228 -17.46 -17.04 -12.46
N ASP A 229 -16.48 -17.21 -13.34
CA ASP A 229 -15.30 -16.36 -13.44
C ASP A 229 -15.66 -14.91 -13.80
N ALA A 230 -16.58 -14.68 -14.72
CA ALA A 230 -16.94 -13.34 -15.17
C ALA A 230 -17.64 -12.55 -14.04
N LYS A 231 -18.59 -13.19 -13.37
CA LYS A 231 -19.28 -12.61 -12.22
C LYS A 231 -18.34 -12.39 -11.05
N ARG A 232 -17.45 -13.34 -10.75
CA ARG A 232 -16.44 -13.23 -9.69
C ARG A 232 -15.47 -12.08 -9.97
N GLN A 233 -14.99 -11.94 -11.20
CA GLN A 233 -14.12 -10.85 -11.60
C GLN A 233 -14.80 -9.49 -11.41
N ASP A 234 -16.06 -9.33 -11.80
CA ASP A 234 -16.83 -8.10 -11.58
C ASP A 234 -16.97 -7.76 -10.09
N LEU A 235 -17.35 -8.74 -9.27
CA LEU A 235 -17.49 -8.57 -7.82
C LEU A 235 -16.19 -8.12 -7.16
N LEU A 236 -15.04 -8.71 -7.52
CA LEU A 236 -13.73 -8.34 -6.99
C LEU A 236 -13.32 -6.93 -7.45
N ALA A 237 -13.57 -6.59 -8.71
CA ALA A 237 -13.31 -5.26 -9.24
C ALA A 237 -14.14 -4.20 -8.50
N ARG A 238 -15.42 -4.43 -8.30
CA ARG A 238 -16.32 -3.53 -7.57
C ARG A 238 -15.95 -3.40 -6.10
N ALA A 239 -15.60 -4.51 -5.42
CA ALA A 239 -15.12 -4.47 -4.05
C ALA A 239 -13.86 -3.60 -3.94
N THR A 240 -12.95 -3.71 -4.92
CA THR A 240 -11.75 -2.87 -4.98
C THR A 240 -12.11 -1.41 -5.22
N GLU A 241 -13.02 -1.10 -6.14
CA GLU A 241 -13.49 0.26 -6.41
C GLU A 241 -14.03 0.92 -5.14
N VAL A 242 -15.00 0.30 -4.48
CA VAL A 242 -15.60 0.83 -3.24
C VAL A 242 -14.54 1.06 -2.15
N ALA A 243 -13.67 0.09 -1.91
CA ALA A 243 -12.66 0.19 -0.86
C ALA A 243 -11.60 1.26 -1.13
N ILE A 244 -11.17 1.43 -2.39
CA ILE A 244 -10.17 2.45 -2.78
C ILE A 244 -10.83 3.84 -2.81
N GLU A 245 -12.05 3.98 -3.28
CA GLU A 245 -12.78 5.25 -3.26
C GLU A 245 -13.07 5.72 -1.83
N ASP A 246 -13.33 4.80 -0.89
CA ASP A 246 -13.45 5.10 0.55
C ASP A 246 -12.08 5.28 1.24
N VAL A 247 -10.99 5.15 0.50
CA VAL A 247 -9.62 5.29 1.01
C VAL A 247 -9.36 4.33 2.18
N GLY A 248 -9.76 3.07 2.04
CA GLY A 248 -9.46 2.00 3.00
C GLY A 248 -7.95 1.77 3.18
N ILE A 249 -7.19 1.97 2.11
CA ILE A 249 -5.73 2.09 2.06
C ILE A 249 -5.34 3.18 1.05
N ILE A 250 -4.09 3.62 1.09
CA ILE A 250 -3.53 4.53 0.08
C ILE A 250 -2.48 3.79 -0.74
N PRO A 251 -2.78 3.36 -1.98
CA PRO A 251 -1.82 2.78 -2.90
C PRO A 251 -0.70 3.76 -3.24
N LEU A 252 0.56 3.30 -3.23
CA LEU A 252 1.71 4.09 -3.66
C LEU A 252 2.26 3.61 -5.00
N HIS A 253 2.79 2.39 -5.03
CA HIS A 253 3.38 1.81 -6.23
C HIS A 253 3.39 0.28 -6.19
N TYR A 254 3.49 -0.33 -7.37
CA TYR A 254 3.87 -1.73 -7.54
C TYR A 254 5.39 -1.83 -7.65
N GLN A 255 5.98 -2.85 -7.04
CA GLN A 255 7.41 -3.13 -7.19
C GLN A 255 7.70 -3.65 -8.61
N VAL A 256 8.94 -3.46 -9.06
CA VAL A 256 9.47 -4.11 -10.26
C VAL A 256 10.46 -5.18 -9.84
N ASN A 257 10.15 -6.42 -10.16
CA ASN A 257 11.05 -7.55 -9.95
C ASN A 257 12.14 -7.52 -11.02
N THR A 258 13.37 -7.78 -10.60
CA THR A 258 14.53 -7.70 -11.48
C THR A 258 15.44 -8.90 -11.28
N TRP A 259 15.81 -9.52 -12.39
CA TRP A 259 16.83 -10.57 -12.44
C TRP A 259 18.00 -10.09 -13.28
N ALA A 260 19.20 -10.25 -12.75
CA ALA A 260 20.45 -10.04 -13.48
C ALA A 260 21.11 -11.40 -13.69
N MET A 261 21.46 -11.72 -14.91
CA MET A 261 22.10 -12.96 -15.29
C MET A 261 23.27 -12.73 -16.24
N ARG A 262 24.23 -13.67 -16.31
CA ARG A 262 25.29 -13.61 -17.30
C ARG A 262 24.73 -13.70 -18.73
N LYS A 263 25.35 -12.98 -19.68
CA LYS A 263 25.06 -13.18 -21.10
C LYS A 263 25.18 -14.66 -21.48
N GLY A 264 24.32 -15.13 -22.37
CA GLY A 264 24.20 -16.55 -22.73
C GLY A 264 23.19 -17.32 -21.89
N PHE A 265 22.57 -16.66 -20.88
CA PHE A 265 21.41 -17.20 -20.17
C PHE A 265 20.20 -16.29 -20.34
N ALA A 266 19.01 -16.91 -20.31
CA ALA A 266 17.73 -16.24 -20.34
C ALA A 266 16.86 -16.74 -19.18
N TYR A 267 16.02 -15.84 -18.65
CA TYR A 267 15.02 -16.14 -17.64
C TYR A 267 13.77 -15.31 -17.92
N LYS A 268 12.59 -15.95 -17.93
CA LYS A 268 11.31 -15.27 -18.07
C LYS A 268 10.95 -14.65 -16.72
N PRO A 269 10.92 -13.30 -16.59
CA PRO A 269 10.67 -12.66 -15.32
C PRO A 269 9.24 -12.96 -14.83
N ARG A 270 9.09 -13.12 -13.51
CA ARG A 270 7.85 -13.54 -12.84
C ARG A 270 7.30 -12.43 -11.95
N SER A 271 6.00 -12.21 -12.03
CA SER A 271 5.30 -11.24 -11.15
C SER A 271 5.15 -11.74 -9.69
N ASP A 272 5.24 -13.05 -9.45
CA ASP A 272 5.11 -13.68 -8.13
C ASP A 272 6.40 -13.65 -7.28
N GLU A 273 7.43 -12.94 -7.72
CA GLU A 273 8.73 -12.77 -7.04
C GLU A 273 9.58 -14.07 -6.89
N ARG A 274 9.13 -15.19 -7.44
CA ARG A 274 9.86 -16.45 -7.34
C ARG A 274 10.96 -16.53 -8.39
N THR A 275 12.06 -17.16 -8.04
CA THR A 275 13.13 -17.55 -8.97
C THR A 275 13.14 -19.07 -9.06
N LEU A 276 12.78 -19.61 -10.22
CA LEU A 276 12.72 -21.05 -10.45
C LEU A 276 13.93 -21.44 -11.32
N ALA A 277 14.83 -22.25 -10.76
CA ALA A 277 16.06 -22.66 -11.44
C ALA A 277 15.78 -23.41 -12.77
N GLY A 278 14.69 -24.20 -12.82
CA GLY A 278 14.28 -24.93 -14.02
C GLY A 278 13.78 -24.04 -15.18
N GLU A 279 13.53 -22.76 -14.94
CA GLU A 279 13.12 -21.78 -15.97
C GLU A 279 14.31 -20.99 -16.56
N VAL A 280 15.52 -21.22 -16.06
CA VAL A 280 16.75 -20.64 -16.62
C VAL A 280 17.14 -21.43 -17.86
N THR A 281 17.25 -20.78 -19.01
CA THR A 281 17.59 -21.37 -20.30
C THR A 281 18.84 -20.74 -20.88
N LYS A 282 19.47 -21.40 -21.86
CA LYS A 282 20.48 -20.75 -22.71
C LYS A 282 19.78 -19.69 -23.57
N ALA A 283 20.37 -18.51 -23.67
CA ALA A 283 19.93 -17.51 -24.64
C ALA A 283 20.38 -17.96 -26.05
N ASN A 284 19.49 -17.86 -27.03
CA ASN A 284 19.83 -18.11 -28.43
C ASN A 284 20.74 -17.01 -28.98
#